data_c4d089764a4456c02601a4142e16db7e
#
_entry.id   c4d089764a4456c02601a4142e16db7e
#
_cell.length_a   1.000
_cell.length_b   1.000
_cell.length_c   1.000
_cell.angle_alpha   90.00
_cell.angle_beta   90.00
_cell.angle_gamma   90.00
#
_symmetry.space_group_name_H-M   'P 1'
#
loop_
_entity.id
_entity.type
_entity.pdbx_description
1 polymer ?
#
loop_
_entity_poly.entity_id
_entity_poly.type
_entity_poly.pdbx_seq_one_letter_code
_entity_poly.pdbx_strand_id
1 'polypeptide(L)' 'GKKALVLQTITEWEKGQVKINGIVWTAASVGGETIPAGDECIIEKIEGVTLIVKKI' A
#
# COMPACT_ATOMS: atom_id res chain seq x y z
N GLY A 1 9.46 7.04 -5.30
CA GLY A 1 8.99 6.30 -4.46
C GLY A 1 9.71 5.22 -3.69
N LYS A 2 9.39 5.17 -2.41
CA LYS A 2 9.93 4.13 -1.55
C LYS A 2 9.06 2.88 -1.65
N LYS A 3 9.69 1.74 -1.38
CA LYS A 3 8.98 0.48 -1.35
C LYS A 3 8.46 0.21 0.06
N ALA A 4 7.33 -0.49 0.12
CA ALA A 4 6.72 -0.90 1.38
C ALA A 4 6.31 -2.35 1.28
N LEU A 5 6.24 -3.03 2.42
CA LEU A 5 5.79 -4.41 2.49
C LEU A 5 4.29 -4.42 2.76
N VAL A 6 3.53 -5.13 1.94
CA VAL A 6 2.09 -5.22 2.11
C VAL A 6 1.79 -6.27 3.19
N LEU A 7 1.13 -5.82 4.26
CA LEU A 7 0.76 -6.69 5.37
C LEU A 7 -0.65 -7.27 5.22
N GLN A 8 -1.57 -6.47 4.67
CA GLN A 8 -2.92 -6.91 4.37
C GLN A 8 -3.22 -6.59 2.93
N THR A 9 -3.85 -7.53 2.24
CA THR A 9 -4.16 -7.37 0.82
C THR A 9 -4.91 -6.06 0.57
N ILE A 10 -4.45 -5.33 -0.44
CA ILE A 10 -5.06 -4.09 -0.87
C ILE A 10 -5.85 -4.38 -2.14
N THR A 11 -7.12 -4.01 -2.15
CA THR A 11 -7.97 -4.22 -3.32
C THR A 11 -8.52 -2.90 -3.82
N GLU A 12 -9.19 -2.94 -4.97
CA GLU A 12 -9.86 -1.78 -5.53
C GLU A 12 -10.91 -1.22 -4.56
N TRP A 13 -11.54 -2.10 -3.80
CA TRP A 13 -12.65 -1.74 -2.94
C TRP A 13 -12.27 -1.54 -1.48
N GLU A 14 -11.14 -2.08 -1.08
CA GLU A 14 -10.74 -2.06 0.33
C GLU A 14 -9.30 -1.64 0.48
N LYS A 15 -9.06 -0.77 1.46
CA LYS A 15 -7.71 -0.39 1.82
C LYS A 15 -7.07 -1.54 2.60
N GLY A 16 -5.76 -1.66 2.45
CA GLY A 16 -5.00 -2.63 3.23
C GLY A 16 -4.01 -1.92 4.12
N GLN A 17 -3.01 -2.66 4.58
CA GLN A 17 -1.95 -2.12 5.42
C GLN A 17 -0.59 -2.48 4.85
N VAL A 18 0.34 -1.53 4.98
CA VAL A 18 1.72 -1.74 4.57
C VAL A 18 2.63 -1.34 5.72
N LYS A 19 3.86 -1.84 5.68
CA LYS A 19 4.84 -1.54 6.72
C LYS A 19 6.04 -0.84 6.09
N ILE A 20 6.43 0.29 6.69
CA ILE A 20 7.59 1.06 6.26
C ILE A 20 8.41 1.37 7.50
N ASN A 21 9.68 0.94 7.52
CA ASN A 21 10.59 1.22 8.64
C ASN A 21 9.98 0.85 9.99
N GLY A 22 9.27 -0.29 10.04
CA GLY A 22 8.67 -0.75 11.27
C GLY A 22 7.35 -0.12 11.63
N ILE A 23 6.84 0.81 10.81
CA ILE A 23 5.58 1.51 11.09
C ILE A 23 4.51 1.03 10.13
N VAL A 24 3.34 0.70 10.67
CA VAL A 24 2.21 0.24 9.88
C VAL A 24 1.37 1.43 9.42
N TRP A 25 1.06 1.46 8.13
CA TRP A 25 0.26 2.52 7.51
C TRP A 25 -0.92 1.92 6.78
N THR A 26 -2.04 2.64 6.76
CA THR A 26 -3.15 2.30 5.86
C THR A 26 -2.76 2.70 4.44
N ALA A 27 -3.06 1.82 3.48
CA ALA A 27 -2.68 2.07 2.09
C ALA A 27 -3.83 1.74 1.14
N ALA A 28 -3.91 2.50 0.06
CA ALA A 28 -4.87 2.27 -1.01
C ALA A 28 -4.11 2.15 -2.32
N SER A 29 -4.64 1.35 -3.25
CA SER A 29 -3.95 1.14 -4.52
C SER A 29 -4.30 2.22 -5.54
N VAL A 30 -3.33 2.52 -6.40
CA VAL A 30 -3.55 3.39 -7.55
C VAL A 30 -4.14 2.53 -8.66
N GLY A 31 -5.22 3.04 -9.30
CA GLY A 31 -5.79 2.37 -10.46
C GLY A 31 -6.55 1.09 -10.17
N GLY A 32 -6.85 0.83 -8.90
CA GLY A 32 -7.70 -0.30 -8.56
C GLY A 32 -7.01 -1.66 -8.61
N GLU A 33 -5.69 -1.68 -8.58
CA GLU A 33 -4.96 -2.95 -8.61
C GLU A 33 -5.05 -3.67 -7.27
N THR A 34 -5.08 -5.01 -7.34
CA THR A 34 -5.01 -5.83 -6.14
C THR A 34 -3.55 -6.13 -5.83
N ILE A 35 -3.14 -5.84 -4.61
CA ILE A 35 -1.77 -6.10 -4.16
C ILE A 35 -1.86 -7.05 -2.98
N PRO A 36 -1.48 -8.33 -3.16
CA PRO A 36 -1.65 -9.30 -2.08
C PRO A 36 -0.67 -9.09 -0.93
N ALA A 37 -1.08 -9.55 0.25
CA ALA A 37 -0.23 -9.52 1.42
C ALA A 37 1.04 -10.31 1.14
N GLY A 38 2.17 -9.79 1.61
CA GLY A 38 3.47 -10.41 1.37
C GLY A 38 4.21 -9.83 0.19
N ASP A 39 3.51 -9.12 -0.70
CA ASP A 39 4.15 -8.46 -1.83
C ASP A 39 4.69 -7.10 -1.42
N GLU A 40 5.54 -6.55 -2.27
CA GLU A 40 6.01 -5.19 -2.10
C GLU A 40 5.24 -4.24 -3.02
N CYS A 41 5.14 -2.99 -2.60
CA CYS A 41 4.51 -1.96 -3.40
C CYS A 41 5.37 -0.71 -3.38
N ILE A 42 5.09 0.20 -4.30
CA ILE A 42 5.78 1.49 -4.38
C ILE A 42 4.83 2.57 -3.89
N ILE A 43 5.33 3.44 -3.03
CA ILE A 43 4.54 4.55 -2.51
C ILE A 43 4.55 5.67 -3.54
N GLU A 44 3.36 6.04 -4.02
CA GLU A 44 3.23 7.13 -4.99
C GLU A 44 3.08 8.48 -4.31
N LYS A 45 2.24 8.54 -3.28
CA LYS A 45 2.04 9.77 -2.55
C LYS A 45 1.34 9.48 -1.23
N ILE A 46 1.24 10.50 -0.39
CA ILE A 46 0.55 10.42 0.90
C ILE A 46 -0.65 11.36 0.83
N GLU A 47 -1.82 10.84 1.19
CA GLU A 47 -3.04 11.65 1.29
C GLU A 47 -3.57 11.55 2.71
N GLY A 48 -3.36 12.60 3.50
CA GLY A 48 -3.72 12.57 4.89
C GLY A 48 -2.92 11.51 5.64
N VAL A 49 -3.60 10.49 6.14
CA VAL A 49 -2.94 9.37 6.84
C VAL A 49 -2.93 8.10 6.00
N THR A 50 -3.30 8.21 4.72
CA THR A 50 -3.36 7.07 3.81
C THR A 50 -2.24 7.17 2.78
N LEU A 51 -1.51 6.08 2.58
CA LEU A 51 -0.51 6.02 1.52
C LEU A 51 -1.18 5.54 0.25
N ILE A 52 -0.88 6.23 -0.85
CA ILE A 52 -1.35 5.79 -2.16
C ILE A 52 -0.18 5.03 -2.77
N VAL A 53 -0.41 3.74 -3.04
CA VAL A 53 0.65 2.84 -3.49
C VAL A 53 0.26 2.18 -4.79
N LYS A 54 1.26 1.64 -5.47
CA LYS A 54 0.99 0.87 -6.67
C LYS A 54 1.82 -0.40 -6.68
N LYS A 55 1.34 -1.38 -7.42
CA LYS A 55 2.01 -2.67 -7.55
C LYS A 55 3.32 -2.51 -8.30
N ILE A 56 4.34 -3.22 -7.84
CA ILE A 56 5.63 -3.26 -8.51
C ILE A 56 5.54 -4.13 -9.76
#